data_f047999bfd89c652195af6cfd7b47424
#
_entry.id   f047999bfd89c652195af6cfd7b47424
#
_cell.length_a   1.000
_cell.length_b   1.000
_cell.length_c   1.000
_cell.angle_alpha   90.00
_cell.angle_beta   90.00
_cell.angle_gamma   90.00
#
_symmetry.space_group_name_H-M   'P 1'
#
loop_
_entity.id
_entity.type
_entity.pdbx_description
1 polymer ?
#
loop_
_entity_poly.entity_id
_entity_poly.type
_entity_poly.pdbx_seq_one_letter_code
_entity_poly.pdbx_strand_id
1 'polypeptide(L)'
;MKIDVFYIHNRNKKMNVITKTVSLPDGRTISIETGKLAKQADGAVMLRMNNTVLLATVCGAKDAVPGTDFMPLQVEYREKYSAAGRFPGGFTKREGKANDDEILTCRLVDRALRPLFPSDYHAEVYVNVILYSADGVDMPDALAGFAASAALSCSDIPFDGPISEVRVARINGEYVINPTFAQLEKADMDLMVGATEENIMMVEGEMKEVSEQDLLGALKAAH
;
A
#
# COMPACT_ATOMS: atom_id res chain seq x y z
N MET A 1 16.19 27.14 -25.46
CA MET A 1 14.80 27.32 -25.88
C MET A 1 14.29 26.05 -26.58
N LYS A 2 14.17 24.94 -25.84
CA LYS A 2 13.63 23.65 -26.32
C LYS A 2 12.73 22.95 -25.27
N ILE A 3 12.27 23.67 -24.24
CA ILE A 3 11.45 23.10 -23.16
C ILE A 3 9.94 23.23 -23.47
N ASP A 4 9.55 24.16 -24.31
CA ASP A 4 8.12 24.45 -24.56
C ASP A 4 7.42 23.47 -25.51
N VAL A 5 8.16 22.70 -26.32
CA VAL A 5 7.57 21.81 -27.32
C VAL A 5 7.06 20.49 -26.70
N PHE A 6 7.64 20.06 -25.58
CA PHE A 6 7.23 18.80 -24.91
C PHE A 6 5.91 18.95 -24.11
N TYR A 7 5.63 20.16 -23.63
CA TYR A 7 4.43 20.43 -22.82
C TYR A 7 3.13 20.57 -23.64
N ILE A 8 3.26 20.96 -24.92
CA ILE A 8 2.09 21.23 -25.79
C ILE A 8 1.53 19.92 -26.42
N HIS A 9 2.36 18.90 -26.60
CA HIS A 9 1.92 17.65 -27.26
C HIS A 9 1.06 16.72 -26.37
N ASN A 10 1.07 16.93 -25.06
CA ASN A 10 0.33 16.07 -24.10
C ASN A 10 -1.03 16.63 -23.68
N ARG A 11 -1.41 17.85 -24.09
CA ARG A 11 -2.68 18.47 -23.67
C ARG A 11 -3.95 17.85 -24.27
N ASN A 12 -3.84 17.01 -25.29
CA ASN A 12 -4.98 16.40 -25.97
C ASN A 12 -5.07 14.86 -25.81
N LYS A 13 -4.23 14.23 -25.00
CA LYS A 13 -4.47 12.83 -24.63
C LYS A 13 -5.68 12.78 -23.72
N LYS A 14 -6.81 12.31 -24.24
CA LYS A 14 -8.01 11.96 -23.49
C LYS A 14 -7.58 11.14 -22.28
N MET A 15 -7.92 11.59 -21.06
CA MET A 15 -7.59 10.85 -19.84
C MET A 15 -8.28 9.49 -19.93
N ASN A 16 -7.51 8.42 -19.98
CA ASN A 16 -8.04 7.06 -19.91
C ASN A 16 -8.05 6.61 -18.45
N VAL A 17 -9.08 7.05 -17.73
CA VAL A 17 -9.28 6.67 -16.34
C VAL A 17 -9.96 5.33 -16.29
N ILE A 18 -9.35 4.38 -15.60
CA ILE A 18 -9.88 3.04 -15.36
C ILE A 18 -10.15 2.92 -13.87
N THR A 19 -11.39 2.56 -13.53
CA THR A 19 -11.79 2.31 -12.14
C THR A 19 -12.31 0.88 -12.02
N LYS A 20 -11.84 0.17 -11.01
CA LYS A 20 -12.34 -1.15 -10.61
C LYS A 20 -12.77 -1.09 -9.14
N THR A 21 -13.81 -1.85 -8.81
CA THR A 21 -14.34 -1.93 -7.45
C THR A 21 -14.44 -3.39 -7.02
N VAL A 22 -13.97 -3.67 -5.81
CA VAL A 22 -14.06 -4.97 -5.14
C VAL A 22 -14.99 -4.80 -3.95
N SER A 23 -15.95 -5.71 -3.78
CA SER A 23 -16.82 -5.76 -2.61
C SER A 23 -16.29 -6.77 -1.60
N LEU A 24 -16.15 -6.34 -0.35
CA LEU A 24 -15.81 -7.21 0.76
C LEU A 24 -17.05 -7.94 1.28
N PRO A 25 -16.89 -9.10 1.96
CA PRO A 25 -18.02 -9.89 2.47
C PRO A 25 -18.93 -9.12 3.46
N ASP A 26 -18.39 -8.13 4.15
CA ASP A 26 -19.11 -7.26 5.09
C ASP A 26 -19.87 -6.09 4.44
N GLY A 27 -19.84 -6.01 3.10
CA GLY A 27 -20.50 -4.99 2.30
C GLY A 27 -19.68 -3.71 2.07
N ARG A 28 -18.50 -3.56 2.68
CA ARG A 28 -17.56 -2.48 2.33
C ARG A 28 -17.02 -2.69 0.91
N THR A 29 -16.62 -1.60 0.27
CA THR A 29 -16.07 -1.64 -1.08
C THR A 29 -14.70 -0.95 -1.13
N ILE A 30 -13.78 -1.56 -1.87
CA ILE A 30 -12.49 -0.96 -2.23
C ILE A 30 -12.54 -0.61 -3.70
N SER A 31 -12.30 0.66 -4.03
CA SER A 31 -12.17 1.11 -5.41
C SER A 31 -10.71 1.45 -5.72
N ILE A 32 -10.29 1.06 -6.91
CA ILE A 32 -8.94 1.29 -7.45
C ILE A 32 -9.10 2.08 -8.74
N GLU A 33 -8.48 3.26 -8.80
CA GLU A 33 -8.51 4.15 -9.96
C GLU A 33 -7.08 4.39 -10.47
N THR A 34 -6.86 4.23 -11.77
CA THR A 34 -5.58 4.54 -12.43
C THR A 34 -5.77 5.46 -13.64
N GLY A 35 -4.68 6.06 -14.13
CA GLY A 35 -4.67 6.91 -15.33
C GLY A 35 -5.12 8.36 -15.13
N LYS A 36 -5.43 8.78 -13.90
CA LYS A 36 -5.89 10.15 -13.58
C LYS A 36 -4.79 11.02 -12.97
N LEU A 37 -4.12 10.52 -11.94
CA LEU A 37 -3.10 11.25 -11.17
C LEU A 37 -1.70 10.71 -11.45
N ALA A 38 -0.68 11.47 -11.01
CA ALA A 38 0.73 11.10 -11.01
C ALA A 38 1.23 10.51 -12.36
N LYS A 39 0.88 11.14 -13.48
CA LYS A 39 1.15 10.65 -14.85
C LYS A 39 2.63 10.60 -15.25
N GLN A 40 3.52 11.07 -14.40
CA GLN A 40 4.97 11.00 -14.61
C GLN A 40 5.60 9.79 -13.93
N ALA A 41 4.87 9.13 -13.03
CA ALA A 41 5.27 7.86 -12.46
C ALA A 41 5.04 6.73 -13.49
N ASP A 42 5.80 5.65 -13.37
CA ASP A 42 5.65 4.47 -14.23
C ASP A 42 4.34 3.75 -13.94
N GLY A 43 3.91 3.71 -12.66
CA GLY A 43 2.59 3.27 -12.24
C GLY A 43 2.02 4.18 -11.16
N ALA A 44 0.70 4.38 -11.21
CA ALA A 44 -0.01 5.19 -10.20
C ALA A 44 -1.44 4.71 -10.02
N VAL A 45 -1.82 4.54 -8.74
CA VAL A 45 -3.15 4.06 -8.35
C VAL A 45 -3.67 4.90 -7.19
N MET A 46 -4.92 5.34 -7.31
CA MET A 46 -5.68 5.85 -6.16
C MET A 46 -6.56 4.72 -5.65
N LEU A 47 -6.36 4.33 -4.40
CA LEU A 47 -7.17 3.36 -3.69
C LEU A 47 -8.06 4.08 -2.68
N ARG A 48 -9.32 3.67 -2.65
CA ARG A 48 -10.30 4.21 -1.71
C ARG A 48 -11.08 3.09 -1.05
N MET A 49 -11.19 3.14 0.27
CA MET A 49 -12.15 2.39 1.07
C MET A 49 -12.88 3.38 1.99
N ASN A 50 -14.19 3.55 1.82
CA ASN A 50 -14.98 4.56 2.51
C ASN A 50 -14.38 5.98 2.36
N ASN A 51 -14.01 6.63 3.46
CA ASN A 51 -13.36 7.94 3.49
C ASN A 51 -11.83 7.88 3.52
N THR A 52 -11.26 6.68 3.61
CA THR A 52 -9.82 6.46 3.54
C THR A 52 -9.37 6.40 2.09
N VAL A 53 -8.43 7.28 1.72
CA VAL A 53 -7.92 7.41 0.35
C VAL A 53 -6.41 7.44 0.35
N LEU A 54 -5.81 6.50 -0.37
CA LEU A 54 -4.37 6.39 -0.58
C LEU A 54 -4.03 6.63 -2.06
N LEU A 55 -2.94 7.34 -2.30
CA LEU A 55 -2.29 7.40 -3.62
C LEU A 55 -0.99 6.63 -3.55
N ALA A 56 -0.89 5.55 -4.30
CA ALA A 56 0.36 4.81 -4.51
C ALA A 56 0.95 5.16 -5.86
N THR A 57 2.25 5.41 -5.89
CA THR A 57 3.02 5.68 -7.10
C THR A 57 4.29 4.84 -7.09
N VAL A 58 4.72 4.39 -8.26
CA VAL A 58 5.96 3.63 -8.44
C VAL A 58 6.77 4.22 -9.58
N CYS A 59 8.09 4.26 -9.36
CA CYS A 59 9.07 4.68 -10.35
C CYS A 59 10.24 3.70 -10.34
N GLY A 60 10.68 3.25 -11.49
CA GLY A 60 11.85 2.41 -11.68
C GLY A 60 12.97 3.12 -12.42
N ALA A 61 14.21 2.86 -12.03
CA ALA A 61 15.36 3.25 -12.84
C ALA A 61 15.40 2.38 -14.10
N LYS A 62 15.82 2.96 -15.23
CA LYS A 62 15.92 2.22 -16.50
C LYS A 62 16.99 1.14 -16.46
N ASP A 63 18.11 1.44 -15.81
CA ASP A 63 19.27 0.58 -15.74
C ASP A 63 19.77 0.45 -14.30
N ALA A 64 20.31 -0.70 -13.95
CA ALA A 64 20.98 -0.90 -12.69
C ALA A 64 22.30 -0.13 -12.64
N VAL A 65 22.66 0.37 -11.47
CA VAL A 65 23.98 0.95 -11.23
C VAL A 65 25.04 -0.15 -11.39
N PRO A 66 26.12 0.06 -12.18
CA PRO A 66 27.16 -0.96 -12.37
C PRO A 66 27.76 -1.42 -11.05
N GLY A 67 27.80 -2.74 -10.84
CA GLY A 67 28.34 -3.36 -9.63
C GLY A 67 27.31 -3.57 -8.51
N THR A 68 26.05 -3.24 -8.72
CA THR A 68 24.97 -3.55 -7.76
C THR A 68 24.62 -5.03 -7.88
N ASP A 69 24.66 -5.74 -6.76
CA ASP A 69 24.37 -7.19 -6.63
C ASP A 69 23.08 -7.49 -5.86
N PHE A 70 22.30 -6.46 -5.57
CA PHE A 70 21.00 -6.55 -4.91
C PHE A 70 19.98 -5.65 -5.58
N MET A 71 18.70 -5.82 -5.28
CA MET A 71 17.62 -4.95 -5.74
C MET A 71 17.41 -3.79 -4.77
N PRO A 72 17.69 -2.53 -5.16
CA PRO A 72 17.44 -1.35 -4.35
C PRO A 72 15.94 -1.00 -4.39
N LEU A 73 15.14 -1.57 -3.47
CA LEU A 73 13.75 -1.20 -3.26
C LEU A 73 13.66 -0.19 -2.13
N GLN A 74 13.04 0.95 -2.42
CA GLN A 74 12.70 1.97 -1.42
C GLN A 74 11.19 2.10 -1.33
N VAL A 75 10.66 1.92 -0.14
CA VAL A 75 9.23 2.11 0.15
C VAL A 75 9.07 3.27 1.11
N GLU A 76 8.23 4.22 0.75
CA GLU A 76 7.82 5.32 1.60
C GLU A 76 6.29 5.28 1.81
N TYR A 77 5.87 5.32 3.06
CA TYR A 77 4.49 5.48 3.47
C TYR A 77 4.36 6.73 4.33
N ARG A 78 3.40 7.58 4.03
CA ARG A 78 3.20 8.85 4.75
C ARG A 78 1.73 9.14 5.02
N GLU A 79 1.45 9.50 6.28
CA GLU A 79 0.17 10.00 6.73
C GLU A 79 0.28 11.50 6.99
N LYS A 80 -0.18 12.30 6.05
CA LYS A 80 -0.10 13.76 6.19
C LYS A 80 -1.20 14.30 7.10
N TYR A 81 -0.89 15.32 7.89
CA TYR A 81 -1.89 16.01 8.71
C TYR A 81 -3.09 16.50 7.90
N SER A 82 -2.87 16.91 6.65
CA SER A 82 -3.93 17.34 5.74
C SER A 82 -4.96 16.25 5.42
N ALA A 83 -4.60 14.97 5.51
CA ALA A 83 -5.52 13.86 5.29
C ALA A 83 -6.66 13.82 6.33
N ALA A 84 -6.36 14.28 7.56
CA ALA A 84 -7.33 14.43 8.64
C ALA A 84 -7.87 15.88 8.76
N GLY A 85 -7.64 16.73 7.75
CA GLY A 85 -8.07 18.13 7.77
C GLY A 85 -7.35 19.01 8.81
N ARG A 86 -6.12 18.63 9.21
CA ARG A 86 -5.35 19.30 10.25
C ARG A 86 -4.07 19.95 9.71
N PHE A 87 -3.49 20.85 10.50
CA PHE A 87 -2.16 21.42 10.27
C PHE A 87 -1.13 20.75 11.18
N PRO A 88 0.15 20.65 10.74
CA PRO A 88 1.23 20.27 11.64
C PRO A 88 1.32 21.22 12.84
N GLY A 89 1.35 20.65 14.05
CA GLY A 89 1.28 21.41 15.30
C GLY A 89 2.59 22.03 15.78
N GLY A 90 3.73 21.60 15.24
CA GLY A 90 5.04 22.04 15.66
C GLY A 90 5.35 23.50 15.32
N PHE A 91 6.46 24.04 15.88
CA PHE A 91 6.89 25.44 15.66
C PHE A 91 7.05 25.78 14.17
N THR A 92 7.62 24.87 13.38
CA THR A 92 7.87 25.06 11.95
C THR A 92 6.60 24.96 11.07
N LYS A 93 5.49 24.46 11.62
CA LYS A 93 4.25 24.18 10.87
C LYS A 93 4.47 23.32 9.62
N ARG A 94 5.40 22.36 9.70
CA ARG A 94 5.76 21.45 8.61
C ARG A 94 5.54 20.01 9.02
N GLU A 95 5.34 19.14 8.04
CA GLU A 95 5.42 17.69 8.21
C GLU A 95 6.80 17.32 8.77
N GLY A 96 6.83 16.49 9.79
CA GLY A 96 8.05 16.01 10.42
C GLY A 96 8.68 14.84 9.68
N LYS A 97 9.65 14.21 10.34
CA LYS A 97 10.13 12.86 9.93
C LYS A 97 8.97 11.85 10.05
N ALA A 98 9.11 10.73 9.36
CA ALA A 98 8.20 9.61 9.54
C ALA A 98 8.17 9.20 11.01
N ASN A 99 6.98 8.89 11.52
CA ASN A 99 6.80 8.30 12.85
C ASN A 99 7.09 6.79 12.80
N ASP A 100 7.08 6.15 13.96
CA ASP A 100 7.41 4.72 14.05
C ASP A 100 6.40 3.83 13.31
N ASP A 101 5.10 4.17 13.34
CA ASP A 101 4.05 3.44 12.63
C ASP A 101 4.20 3.56 11.12
N GLU A 102 4.52 4.76 10.60
CA GLU A 102 4.82 4.97 9.20
C GLU A 102 6.04 4.15 8.75
N ILE A 103 7.10 4.09 9.57
CA ILE A 103 8.31 3.30 9.29
C ILE A 103 7.99 1.80 9.30
N LEU A 104 7.21 1.32 10.27
CA LEU A 104 6.81 -0.08 10.33
C LEU A 104 5.97 -0.47 9.12
N THR A 105 5.02 0.36 8.72
CA THR A 105 4.22 0.15 7.50
C THR A 105 5.10 0.08 6.25
N CYS A 106 6.09 0.98 6.10
CA CYS A 106 7.07 0.89 5.00
C CYS A 106 7.76 -0.48 4.96
N ARG A 107 8.17 -1.00 6.12
CA ARG A 107 8.89 -2.29 6.23
C ARG A 107 7.99 -3.48 5.92
N LEU A 108 6.71 -3.43 6.32
CA LEU A 108 5.72 -4.47 5.99
C LEU A 108 5.51 -4.54 4.48
N VAL A 109 5.26 -3.40 3.85
CA VAL A 109 5.07 -3.30 2.39
C VAL A 109 6.33 -3.76 1.63
N ASP A 110 7.53 -3.30 2.02
CA ASP A 110 8.79 -3.77 1.42
C ASP A 110 8.92 -5.28 1.50
N ARG A 111 8.69 -5.86 2.69
CA ARG A 111 8.84 -7.30 2.93
C ARG A 111 7.83 -8.14 2.15
N ALA A 112 6.64 -7.62 1.92
CA ALA A 112 5.61 -8.30 1.15
C ALA A 112 5.88 -8.24 -0.36
N LEU A 113 6.41 -7.11 -0.87
CA LEU A 113 6.65 -6.90 -2.31
C LEU A 113 7.99 -7.46 -2.80
N ARG A 114 9.06 -7.32 -2.00
CA ARG A 114 10.44 -7.64 -2.40
C ARG A 114 10.64 -9.03 -2.99
N PRO A 115 10.06 -10.11 -2.45
CA PRO A 115 10.25 -11.47 -2.99
C PRO A 115 9.66 -11.68 -4.39
N LEU A 116 8.82 -10.76 -4.87
CA LEU A 116 8.12 -10.86 -6.15
C LEU A 116 8.85 -10.17 -7.30
N PHE A 117 10.02 -9.58 -7.04
CA PHE A 117 10.87 -9.10 -8.11
C PHE A 117 11.81 -10.20 -8.58
N PRO A 118 12.15 -10.26 -9.88
CA PRO A 118 13.12 -11.23 -10.39
C PRO A 118 14.47 -11.11 -9.68
N SER A 119 15.12 -12.23 -9.43
CA SER A 119 16.41 -12.27 -8.70
C SER A 119 17.56 -11.58 -9.43
N ASP A 120 17.45 -11.42 -10.75
CA ASP A 120 18.40 -10.73 -11.62
C ASP A 120 18.02 -9.26 -11.89
N TYR A 121 16.94 -8.77 -11.30
CA TYR A 121 16.53 -7.38 -11.42
C TYR A 121 17.20 -6.51 -10.35
N HIS A 122 18.16 -5.66 -10.76
CA HIS A 122 18.95 -4.83 -9.86
C HIS A 122 18.78 -3.32 -10.11
N ALA A 123 17.80 -2.92 -10.91
CA ALA A 123 17.47 -1.51 -11.06
C ALA A 123 16.71 -0.99 -9.83
N GLU A 124 16.95 0.27 -9.46
CA GLU A 124 16.29 0.89 -8.32
C GLU A 124 14.80 1.04 -8.56
N VAL A 125 14.00 0.68 -7.56
CA VAL A 125 12.54 0.90 -7.54
C VAL A 125 12.14 1.72 -6.32
N TYR A 126 11.39 2.77 -6.57
CA TYR A 126 10.83 3.64 -5.55
C TYR A 126 9.31 3.50 -5.52
N VAL A 127 8.77 3.07 -4.39
CA VAL A 127 7.34 2.95 -4.11
C VAL A 127 6.94 3.99 -3.08
N ASN A 128 5.99 4.85 -3.42
CA ASN A 128 5.54 5.91 -2.52
C ASN A 128 4.02 5.81 -2.34
N VAL A 129 3.58 5.62 -1.09
CA VAL A 129 2.17 5.54 -0.70
C VAL A 129 1.85 6.69 0.24
N ILE A 130 0.91 7.53 -0.14
CA ILE A 130 0.52 8.72 0.63
C ILE A 130 -0.97 8.65 0.98
N LEU A 131 -1.27 8.83 2.25
CA LEU A 131 -2.63 9.01 2.74
C LEU A 131 -3.13 10.42 2.41
N TYR A 132 -4.21 10.52 1.64
CA TYR A 132 -4.83 11.78 1.23
C TYR A 132 -6.12 12.11 1.97
N SER A 133 -6.80 11.12 2.51
CA SER A 133 -8.02 11.29 3.31
C SER A 133 -8.16 10.17 4.32
N ALA A 134 -8.54 10.50 5.54
CA ALA A 134 -8.89 9.56 6.60
C ALA A 134 -9.89 10.20 7.55
N ASP A 135 -10.81 9.39 8.06
CA ASP A 135 -11.80 9.80 9.08
C ASP A 135 -11.52 9.21 10.47
N GLY A 136 -10.44 8.43 10.61
CA GLY A 136 -10.09 7.76 11.86
C GLY A 136 -10.95 6.52 12.16
N VAL A 137 -11.66 5.98 11.18
CA VAL A 137 -12.45 4.74 11.31
C VAL A 137 -11.69 3.56 10.73
N ASP A 138 -11.40 3.60 9.44
CA ASP A 138 -10.64 2.55 8.75
C ASP A 138 -9.12 2.77 8.92
N MET A 139 -8.37 1.68 9.02
CA MET A 139 -6.91 1.70 9.18
C MET A 139 -6.23 1.82 7.82
N PRO A 140 -5.52 2.92 7.52
CA PRO A 140 -4.95 3.13 6.19
C PRO A 140 -3.74 2.24 5.90
N ASP A 141 -2.98 1.85 6.92
CA ASP A 141 -1.83 0.96 6.82
C ASP A 141 -2.20 -0.42 6.27
N ALA A 142 -3.38 -0.94 6.66
CA ALA A 142 -3.92 -2.21 6.16
C ALA A 142 -4.22 -2.22 4.64
N LEU A 143 -4.19 -1.05 4.00
CA LEU A 143 -4.44 -0.89 2.56
C LEU A 143 -3.18 -0.51 1.79
N ALA A 144 -2.06 -0.22 2.49
CA ALA A 144 -0.86 0.35 1.89
C ALA A 144 -0.17 -0.63 0.92
N GLY A 145 0.02 -1.88 1.31
CA GLY A 145 0.64 -2.89 0.46
C GLY A 145 -0.22 -3.26 -0.73
N PHE A 146 -1.54 -3.31 -0.57
CA PHE A 146 -2.46 -3.53 -1.68
C PHE A 146 -2.42 -2.38 -2.70
N ALA A 147 -2.39 -1.12 -2.22
CA ALA A 147 -2.26 0.05 -3.09
C ALA A 147 -0.91 0.05 -3.85
N ALA A 148 0.19 -0.28 -3.16
CA ALA A 148 1.53 -0.39 -3.74
C ALA A 148 1.61 -1.50 -4.80
N SER A 149 1.07 -2.68 -4.50
CA SER A 149 0.97 -3.80 -5.44
C SER A 149 0.15 -3.45 -6.67
N ALA A 150 -0.98 -2.78 -6.50
CA ALA A 150 -1.80 -2.32 -7.62
C ALA A 150 -1.06 -1.30 -8.51
N ALA A 151 -0.26 -0.40 -7.91
CA ALA A 151 0.55 0.55 -8.66
C ALA A 151 1.67 -0.14 -9.45
N LEU A 152 2.37 -1.12 -8.86
CA LEU A 152 3.36 -1.96 -9.54
C LEU A 152 2.74 -2.72 -10.71
N SER A 153 1.57 -3.33 -10.51
CA SER A 153 0.85 -4.06 -11.56
C SER A 153 0.36 -3.18 -12.72
N CYS A 154 0.29 -1.86 -12.52
CA CYS A 154 -0.04 -0.88 -13.56
C CYS A 154 1.21 -0.28 -14.25
N SER A 155 2.42 -0.70 -13.87
CA SER A 155 3.70 -0.24 -14.42
C SER A 155 4.30 -1.27 -15.38
N ASP A 156 5.42 -0.92 -15.99
CA ASP A 156 6.27 -1.81 -16.81
C ASP A 156 7.44 -2.40 -16.00
N ILE A 157 7.48 -2.14 -14.68
CA ILE A 157 8.47 -2.70 -13.78
C ILE A 157 8.23 -4.21 -13.64
N PRO A 158 9.26 -5.07 -13.80
CA PRO A 158 9.12 -6.52 -13.64
C PRO A 158 8.67 -6.87 -12.22
N PHE A 159 7.47 -7.43 -12.08
CA PHE A 159 6.85 -7.75 -10.81
C PHE A 159 5.93 -8.96 -10.94
N ASP A 160 6.21 -10.02 -10.19
CA ASP A 160 5.45 -11.29 -10.20
C ASP A 160 4.31 -11.27 -9.16
N GLY A 161 3.58 -10.16 -9.16
CA GLY A 161 2.37 -9.99 -8.36
C GLY A 161 1.10 -10.13 -9.22
N PRO A 162 -0.05 -9.69 -8.74
CA PRO A 162 -0.25 -8.85 -7.56
C PRO A 162 -0.22 -9.58 -6.22
N ILE A 163 -0.12 -8.79 -5.14
CA ILE A 163 -0.45 -9.25 -3.79
C ILE A 163 -1.67 -8.50 -3.26
N SER A 164 -2.41 -9.15 -2.38
CA SER A 164 -3.26 -8.49 -1.40
C SER A 164 -2.50 -8.34 -0.08
N GLU A 165 -2.75 -7.27 0.65
CA GLU A 165 -2.33 -7.11 2.03
C GLU A 165 -3.58 -6.77 2.83
N VAL A 166 -3.81 -7.49 3.91
CA VAL A 166 -4.97 -7.30 4.78
C VAL A 166 -4.55 -7.40 6.24
N ARG A 167 -5.26 -6.66 7.09
CA ARG A 167 -5.19 -6.84 8.52
C ARG A 167 -6.28 -7.81 8.96
N VAL A 168 -5.93 -8.79 9.80
CA VAL A 168 -6.87 -9.74 10.36
C VAL A 168 -6.85 -9.61 11.87
N ALA A 169 -7.99 -9.30 12.46
CA ALA A 169 -8.16 -9.35 13.90
C ALA A 169 -9.03 -10.53 14.30
N ARG A 170 -8.75 -11.12 15.49
CA ARG A 170 -9.68 -12.04 16.13
C ARG A 170 -10.39 -11.34 17.29
N ILE A 171 -11.73 -11.33 17.22
CA ILE A 171 -12.59 -10.66 18.19
C ILE A 171 -13.66 -11.64 18.65
N ASN A 172 -13.69 -12.00 19.92
CA ASN A 172 -14.63 -12.99 20.47
C ASN A 172 -14.63 -14.34 19.72
N GLY A 173 -13.46 -14.74 19.19
CA GLY A 173 -13.32 -15.99 18.42
C GLY A 173 -13.67 -15.90 16.94
N GLU A 174 -14.10 -14.74 16.44
CA GLU A 174 -14.40 -14.51 15.02
C GLU A 174 -13.28 -13.72 14.34
N TYR A 175 -13.00 -14.03 13.06
CA TYR A 175 -12.00 -13.33 12.26
C TYR A 175 -12.64 -12.16 11.51
N VAL A 176 -12.06 -10.97 11.68
CA VAL A 176 -12.49 -9.73 11.03
C VAL A 176 -11.38 -9.23 10.13
N ILE A 177 -11.67 -9.08 8.83
CA ILE A 177 -10.73 -8.55 7.85
C ILE A 177 -10.82 -7.02 7.82
N ASN A 178 -9.65 -6.37 7.86
CA ASN A 178 -9.51 -4.93 7.92
C ASN A 178 -10.43 -4.32 9.00
N PRO A 179 -10.19 -4.67 10.28
CA PRO A 179 -10.99 -4.13 11.39
C PRO A 179 -10.86 -2.61 11.45
N THR A 180 -11.87 -1.96 12.02
CA THR A 180 -11.78 -0.56 12.39
C THR A 180 -10.90 -0.40 13.65
N PHE A 181 -10.41 0.81 13.92
CA PHE A 181 -9.66 1.11 15.15
C PHE A 181 -10.42 0.65 16.41
N ALA A 182 -11.72 0.95 16.49
CA ALA A 182 -12.55 0.56 17.64
C ALA A 182 -12.79 -0.95 17.77
N GLN A 183 -12.70 -1.69 16.68
CA GLN A 183 -12.77 -3.15 16.70
C GLN A 183 -11.43 -3.75 17.15
N LEU A 184 -10.31 -3.19 16.69
CA LEU A 184 -8.99 -3.68 17.02
C LEU A 184 -8.68 -3.60 18.53
N GLU A 185 -9.18 -2.59 19.23
CA GLU A 185 -9.03 -2.47 20.69
C GLU A 185 -9.56 -3.69 21.46
N LYS A 186 -10.50 -4.45 20.88
CA LYS A 186 -11.13 -5.62 21.49
C LYS A 186 -10.51 -6.95 21.04
N ALA A 187 -9.52 -6.88 20.16
CA ALA A 187 -8.91 -8.06 19.56
C ALA A 187 -7.94 -8.74 20.55
N ASP A 188 -7.87 -10.05 20.45
CA ASP A 188 -6.84 -10.88 21.09
C ASP A 188 -5.76 -11.34 20.10
N MET A 189 -5.97 -11.09 18.80
CA MET A 189 -5.01 -11.29 17.73
C MET A 189 -5.14 -10.15 16.73
N ASP A 190 -3.99 -9.63 16.30
CA ASP A 190 -3.84 -8.63 15.24
C ASP A 190 -2.71 -9.04 14.31
N LEU A 191 -3.03 -9.37 13.06
CA LEU A 191 -2.07 -9.83 12.06
C LEU A 191 -2.18 -8.99 10.79
N MET A 192 -1.01 -8.62 10.24
CA MET A 192 -0.88 -8.18 8.84
C MET A 192 -0.44 -9.36 7.99
N VAL A 193 -1.17 -9.63 6.93
CA VAL A 193 -0.90 -10.75 6.02
C VAL A 193 -0.84 -10.24 4.59
N GLY A 194 0.31 -10.45 3.94
CA GLY A 194 0.50 -10.21 2.52
C GLY A 194 0.51 -11.53 1.76
N ALA A 195 -0.33 -11.67 0.74
CA ALA A 195 -0.47 -12.92 -0.01
C ALA A 195 -0.64 -12.67 -1.51
N THR A 196 -0.09 -13.58 -2.33
CA THR A 196 -0.46 -13.76 -3.73
C THR A 196 -1.67 -14.68 -3.82
N GLU A 197 -2.16 -15.01 -5.01
CA GLU A 197 -3.23 -15.99 -5.20
C GLU A 197 -2.86 -17.39 -4.66
N GLU A 198 -1.59 -17.76 -4.68
CA GLU A 198 -1.12 -19.12 -4.33
C GLU A 198 -0.38 -19.18 -2.98
N ASN A 199 0.26 -18.08 -2.56
CA ASN A 199 1.24 -18.12 -1.47
C ASN A 199 1.06 -16.95 -0.49
N ILE A 200 1.25 -17.25 0.80
CA ILE A 200 1.41 -16.23 1.83
C ILE A 200 2.86 -15.75 1.80
N MET A 201 3.07 -14.48 1.51
CA MET A 201 4.38 -13.86 1.35
C MET A 201 4.89 -13.24 2.65
N MET A 202 3.99 -12.72 3.47
CA MET A 202 4.35 -12.01 4.70
C MET A 202 3.27 -12.22 5.76
N VAL A 203 3.71 -12.48 6.98
CA VAL A 203 2.88 -12.48 8.18
C VAL A 203 3.62 -11.73 9.27
N GLU A 204 2.96 -10.79 9.90
CA GLU A 204 3.45 -10.09 11.07
C GLU A 204 2.30 -9.68 11.98
N GLY A 205 2.53 -9.64 13.28
CA GLY A 205 1.51 -9.17 14.21
C GLY A 205 1.76 -9.59 15.63
N GLU A 206 0.76 -9.37 16.46
CA GLU A 206 0.78 -9.68 17.88
C GLU A 206 -0.47 -10.44 18.29
N MET A 207 -0.36 -11.23 19.38
CA MET A 207 -1.47 -12.00 19.90
C MET A 207 -1.32 -12.27 21.39
N LYS A 208 -2.46 -12.43 22.07
CA LYS A 208 -2.55 -12.71 23.50
C LYS A 208 -2.70 -14.22 23.72
N GLU A 209 -1.59 -14.98 23.66
CA GLU A 209 -1.54 -16.43 23.93
C GLU A 209 -2.60 -17.23 23.16
N VAL A 210 -2.78 -16.92 21.88
CA VAL A 210 -3.74 -17.60 21.00
C VAL A 210 -3.18 -18.93 20.53
N SER A 211 -4.05 -19.93 20.29
CA SER A 211 -3.63 -21.25 19.83
C SER A 211 -3.11 -21.22 18.38
N GLU A 212 -2.22 -22.17 18.05
CA GLU A 212 -1.73 -22.37 16.67
C GLU A 212 -2.87 -22.65 15.69
N GLN A 213 -3.92 -23.31 16.13
CA GLN A 213 -5.10 -23.60 15.30
C GLN A 213 -5.86 -22.31 14.94
N ASP A 214 -6.00 -21.41 15.90
CA ASP A 214 -6.62 -20.10 15.67
C ASP A 214 -5.76 -19.24 14.74
N LEU A 215 -4.43 -19.27 14.90
CA LEU A 215 -3.51 -18.58 14.00
C LEU A 215 -3.67 -19.10 12.56
N LEU A 216 -3.70 -20.42 12.36
CA LEU A 216 -3.94 -21.01 11.04
C LEU A 216 -5.32 -20.64 10.48
N GLY A 217 -6.33 -20.52 11.35
CA GLY A 217 -7.66 -20.02 10.98
C GLY A 217 -7.63 -18.58 10.47
N ALA A 218 -6.90 -17.70 11.15
CA ALA A 218 -6.73 -16.31 10.76
C ALA A 218 -5.99 -16.18 9.41
N LEU A 219 -4.92 -16.96 9.21
CA LEU A 219 -4.17 -16.97 7.93
C LEU A 219 -5.04 -17.44 6.76
N LYS A 220 -5.88 -18.46 6.97
CA LYS A 220 -6.84 -18.92 5.94
C LYS A 220 -7.93 -17.88 5.65
N ALA A 221 -8.34 -17.14 6.66
CA ALA A 221 -9.34 -16.07 6.47
C ALA A 221 -8.74 -14.85 5.74
N ALA A 222 -7.43 -14.59 5.92
CA ALA A 222 -6.70 -13.54 5.25
C ALA A 222 -6.43 -13.86 3.77
N HIS A 223 -6.07 -15.10 3.46
CA HIS A 223 -5.77 -15.61 2.12
C HIS A 223 -7.03 -15.81 1.31
#